data_1fe23f8a0429fedf9fe47b0309882f7e
#
_entry.id   1fe23f8a0429fedf9fe47b0309882f7e
#
_cell.length_a   1.000
_cell.length_b   1.000
_cell.length_c   1.000
_cell.angle_alpha   90.00
_cell.angle_beta   90.00
_cell.angle_gamma   90.00
#
_symmetry.space_group_name_H-M   'P 1'
#
loop_
_entity.id
_entity.type
_entity.pdbx_description
1 polymer ?
#
loop_
_entity_poly.entity_id
_entity_poly.type
_entity_poly.pdbx_seq_one_letter_code
_entity_poly.pdbx_strand_id
1 'polypeptide(L)'
;PNDRVLADLKKKRVVIDSTVLWQEKALDSTRFSEMLQRSKVDFSASDTQREGCKRYRLQSNYQDRIYWIDLENCSDKLIVTQLQQP
;
A
#
# COMPACT_ATOMS: atom_id res chain seq x y z
N PRO A 1 11.17 5.26 -11.27
CA PRO A 1 9.73 5.04 -11.12
C PRO A 1 9.34 4.44 -9.78
N ASN A 2 9.89 3.27 -9.41
CA ASN A 2 9.53 2.63 -8.15
C ASN A 2 9.85 3.51 -6.93
N ASP A 3 11.05 4.03 -6.85
CA ASP A 3 11.50 4.84 -5.72
C ASP A 3 10.71 6.14 -5.62
N ARG A 4 10.38 6.74 -6.76
CA ARG A 4 9.59 7.98 -6.79
C ARG A 4 8.17 7.76 -6.29
N VAL A 5 7.54 6.67 -6.72
CA VAL A 5 6.19 6.32 -6.28
C VAL A 5 6.19 6.06 -4.77
N LEU A 6 7.12 5.23 -4.28
CA LEU A 6 7.20 4.92 -2.85
C LEU A 6 7.48 6.16 -2.01
N ALA A 7 8.34 7.07 -2.50
CA ALA A 7 8.62 8.32 -1.79
C ALA A 7 7.35 9.18 -1.66
N ASP A 8 6.53 9.22 -2.71
CA ASP A 8 5.26 9.94 -2.67
C ASP A 8 4.28 9.29 -1.69
N LEU A 9 4.16 7.98 -1.73
CA LEU A 9 3.26 7.25 -0.83
C LEU A 9 3.63 7.45 0.64
N LYS A 10 4.92 7.48 0.96
CA LYS A 10 5.41 7.62 2.33
C LYS A 10 5.08 8.98 2.94
N LYS A 11 4.80 9.98 2.13
CA LYS A 11 4.48 11.33 2.61
C LYS A 11 3.01 11.51 2.97
N LYS A 12 2.15 10.59 2.56
CA LYS A 12 0.71 10.78 2.65
C LYS A 12 0.15 10.21 3.95
N ARG A 13 -0.98 10.79 4.37
CA ARG A 13 -1.75 10.26 5.49
C ARG A 13 -2.33 8.91 5.10
N VAL A 14 -2.15 7.92 5.95
CA VAL A 14 -2.61 6.56 5.69
C VAL A 14 -4.00 6.36 6.28
N VAL A 15 -4.91 5.87 5.44
CA VAL A 15 -6.24 5.41 5.87
C VAL A 15 -6.33 3.93 5.53
N ILE A 16 -6.62 3.11 6.52
CA ILE A 16 -6.73 1.66 6.32
C ILE A 16 -8.22 1.29 6.35
N ASP A 17 -8.66 0.66 5.26
CA ASP A 17 -10.05 0.22 5.16
C ASP A 17 -10.39 -0.74 6.31
N SER A 18 -11.59 -0.62 6.85
CA SER A 18 -12.03 -1.44 7.98
C SER A 18 -11.98 -2.93 7.70
N THR A 19 -12.21 -3.35 6.46
CA THR A 19 -12.11 -4.77 6.09
C THR A 19 -10.69 -5.29 6.27
N VAL A 20 -9.69 -4.46 5.97
CA VAL A 20 -8.29 -4.81 6.16
C VAL A 20 -7.96 -4.93 7.65
N LEU A 21 -8.46 -3.99 8.46
CA LEU A 21 -8.26 -4.02 9.91
C LEU A 21 -8.90 -5.25 10.55
N TRP A 22 -10.03 -5.71 10.01
CA TRP A 22 -10.66 -6.94 10.47
C TRP A 22 -9.83 -8.17 10.18
N GLN A 23 -9.20 -8.24 9.00
CA GLN A 23 -8.37 -9.37 8.60
C GLN A 23 -7.05 -9.41 9.36
N GLU A 24 -6.45 -8.24 9.61
CA GLU A 24 -5.13 -8.14 10.23
C GLU A 24 -5.20 -7.13 11.37
N LYS A 25 -5.57 -7.63 12.55
CA LYS A 25 -5.80 -6.79 13.73
C LYS A 25 -4.53 -6.12 14.25
N ALA A 26 -3.36 -6.66 13.93
CA ALA A 26 -2.09 -6.07 14.35
C ALA A 26 -1.63 -4.94 13.44
N LEU A 27 -2.32 -4.72 12.32
CA LEU A 27 -1.95 -3.68 11.38
C LEU A 27 -2.38 -2.31 11.88
N ASP A 28 -1.42 -1.39 11.93
CA ASP A 28 -1.66 0.02 12.22
C ASP A 28 -0.80 0.85 11.27
N SER A 29 -0.87 2.18 11.38
CA SER A 29 -0.13 3.05 10.48
C SER A 29 1.37 2.91 10.64
N THR A 30 1.86 2.61 11.85
CA THR A 30 3.29 2.39 12.09
C THR A 30 3.78 1.14 11.38
N ARG A 31 3.08 0.02 11.55
CA ARG A 31 3.42 -1.23 10.86
C ARG A 31 3.30 -1.10 9.35
N PHE A 32 2.26 -0.40 8.89
CA PHE A 32 2.10 -0.16 7.47
C PHE A 32 3.26 0.64 6.90
N SER A 33 3.73 1.65 7.62
CA SER A 33 4.91 2.44 7.21
C SER A 33 6.15 1.57 7.08
N GLU A 34 6.34 0.63 8.01
CA GLU A 34 7.45 -0.32 7.91
C GLU A 34 7.31 -1.23 6.69
N MET A 35 6.10 -1.68 6.41
CA MET A 35 5.84 -2.50 5.22
C MET A 35 6.12 -1.74 3.95
N LEU A 36 5.78 -0.44 3.89
CA LEU A 36 6.08 0.40 2.74
C LEU A 36 7.57 0.49 2.47
N GLN A 37 8.39 0.59 3.52
CA GLN A 37 9.83 0.67 3.37
C GLN A 37 10.43 -0.59 2.74
N ARG A 38 9.72 -1.71 2.84
CA ARG A 38 10.16 -3.01 2.30
C ARG A 38 9.33 -3.44 1.11
N SER A 39 8.80 -2.46 0.39
CA SER A 39 7.89 -2.74 -0.73
C SER A 39 8.51 -2.35 -2.05
N LYS A 40 8.00 -2.99 -3.11
CA LYS A 40 8.21 -2.54 -4.48
C LYS A 40 6.87 -2.53 -5.20
N VAL A 41 6.75 -1.62 -6.15
CA VAL A 41 5.51 -1.44 -6.92
C VAL A 41 5.43 -2.49 -8.01
N ASP A 42 4.31 -3.17 -8.10
CA ASP A 42 3.98 -4.02 -9.24
C ASP A 42 3.18 -3.17 -10.22
N PHE A 43 3.87 -2.56 -11.18
CA PHE A 43 3.25 -1.69 -12.16
C PHE A 43 2.30 -2.43 -13.09
N SER A 44 2.55 -3.71 -13.35
CA SER A 44 1.70 -4.50 -14.22
C SER A 44 0.31 -4.75 -13.62
N ALA A 45 0.21 -4.74 -12.29
CA ALA A 45 -1.05 -4.92 -11.57
C ALA A 45 -1.61 -3.60 -11.02
N SER A 46 -1.02 -2.47 -11.42
CA SER A 46 -1.44 -1.14 -10.97
C SER A 46 -2.17 -0.41 -12.09
N ASP A 47 -3.05 0.52 -11.73
CA ASP A 47 -3.74 1.37 -12.67
C ASP A 47 -3.37 2.83 -12.39
N THR A 48 -2.38 3.34 -13.13
CA THR A 48 -1.88 4.70 -12.96
C THR A 48 -2.52 5.69 -13.94
N GLN A 49 -3.42 5.20 -14.80
CA GLN A 49 -4.07 6.02 -15.82
C GLN A 49 -5.46 6.48 -15.42
N ARG A 50 -6.04 5.91 -14.36
CA ARG A 50 -7.38 6.30 -13.95
C ARG A 50 -7.39 7.69 -13.34
N GLU A 51 -8.50 8.38 -13.50
CA GLU A 51 -8.71 9.70 -12.89
C GLU A 51 -8.95 9.55 -11.39
N GLY A 52 -8.60 10.60 -10.65
CA GLY A 52 -8.74 10.61 -9.21
C GLY A 52 -7.63 9.83 -8.52
N CYS A 53 -8.01 8.95 -7.61
CA CYS A 53 -7.03 8.14 -6.88
C CYS A 53 -6.48 7.05 -7.79
N LYS A 54 -5.16 7.00 -7.93
CA LYS A 54 -4.50 5.96 -8.71
C LYS A 54 -4.40 4.67 -7.89
N ARG A 55 -4.53 3.54 -8.55
CA ARG A 55 -4.46 2.25 -7.87
C ARG A 55 -3.08 1.64 -8.04
N TYR A 56 -2.51 1.19 -6.93
CA TYR A 56 -1.21 0.51 -6.94
C TYR A 56 -1.32 -0.82 -6.22
N ARG A 57 -0.57 -1.79 -6.74
CA ARG A 57 -0.29 -3.03 -6.02
C ARG A 57 1.17 -3.03 -5.63
N LEU A 58 1.44 -3.27 -4.35
CA LEU A 58 2.80 -3.38 -3.83
C LEU A 58 3.05 -4.81 -3.40
N GLN A 59 4.30 -5.23 -3.53
CA GLN A 59 4.79 -6.44 -2.91
C GLN A 59 5.70 -6.03 -1.75
N SER A 60 5.35 -6.45 -0.54
CA SER A 60 6.12 -6.14 0.66
C SER A 60 6.72 -7.41 1.25
N ASN A 61 8.00 -7.35 1.57
CA ASN A 61 8.70 -8.41 2.27
C ASN A 61 8.88 -7.95 3.72
N TYR A 62 8.00 -8.43 4.61
CA TYR A 62 7.92 -7.95 5.97
C TYR A 62 7.89 -9.13 6.95
N GLN A 63 8.81 -9.13 7.92
CA GLN A 63 8.94 -10.20 8.92
C GLN A 63 8.99 -11.59 8.29
N ASP A 64 9.82 -11.74 7.26
CA ASP A 64 10.04 -12.99 6.52
C ASP A 64 8.80 -13.52 5.80
N ARG A 65 7.82 -12.65 5.56
CA ARG A 65 6.61 -12.99 4.81
C ARG A 65 6.42 -12.02 3.66
N ILE A 66 5.82 -12.51 2.60
CA ILE A 66 5.47 -11.68 1.45
C ILE A 66 4.01 -11.30 1.56
N TYR A 67 3.74 -10.01 1.37
CA TYR A 67 2.38 -9.48 1.36
C TYR A 67 2.13 -8.76 0.04
N TRP A 68 0.92 -8.93 -0.47
CA TRP A 68 0.41 -8.10 -1.56
C TRP A 68 -0.47 -7.03 -0.94
N ILE A 69 -0.18 -5.78 -1.26
CA ILE A 69 -0.91 -4.64 -0.72
C ILE A 69 -1.57 -3.91 -1.88
N ASP A 70 -2.89 -3.81 -1.85
CA ASP A 70 -3.60 -2.97 -2.80
C ASP A 70 -3.98 -1.67 -2.10
N LEU A 71 -3.76 -0.56 -2.79
CA LEU A 71 -4.02 0.76 -2.24
C LEU A 71 -4.45 1.74 -3.32
N GLU A 72 -5.09 2.82 -2.86
CA GLU A 72 -5.43 3.95 -3.71
C GLU A 72 -4.63 5.16 -3.26
N ASN A 73 -3.91 5.74 -4.20
CA ASN A 73 -3.09 6.91 -3.97
C ASN A 73 -3.86 8.15 -4.41
N CYS A 74 -4.39 8.88 -3.45
CA CYS A 74 -5.15 10.10 -3.66
C CYS A 74 -4.26 11.32 -3.48
N SER A 75 -4.80 12.54 -3.70
CA SER A 75 -3.98 13.75 -3.63
C SER A 75 -3.42 14.00 -2.23
N ASP A 76 -4.19 13.70 -1.18
CA ASP A 76 -3.84 14.02 0.20
C ASP A 76 -3.75 12.81 1.12
N LYS A 77 -4.13 11.63 0.64
CA LYS A 77 -4.18 10.44 1.47
C LYS A 77 -3.92 9.19 0.66
N LEU A 78 -3.58 8.15 1.38
CA LEU A 78 -3.33 6.82 0.87
C LEU A 78 -4.34 5.89 1.53
N ILE A 79 -5.15 5.18 0.74
CA ILE A 79 -6.17 4.27 1.26
C ILE A 79 -5.73 2.83 0.99
N VAL A 80 -5.52 2.07 2.06
CA VAL A 80 -5.18 0.65 1.95
C VAL A 80 -6.49 -0.12 1.83
N THR A 81 -6.72 -0.75 0.69
CA THR A 81 -7.98 -1.42 0.37
C THR A 81 -7.91 -2.92 0.53
N GLN A 82 -6.73 -3.52 0.42
CA GLN A 82 -6.59 -4.97 0.53
C GLN A 82 -5.19 -5.36 0.97
N LEU A 83 -5.11 -6.39 1.80
CA LEU A 83 -3.85 -6.98 2.24
C LEU A 83 -3.98 -8.49 2.12
N GLN A 84 -3.07 -9.12 1.37
CA GLN A 84 -3.11 -10.56 1.13
C GLN A 84 -1.74 -11.17 1.32
N GLN A 85 -1.72 -12.39 1.83
CA GLN A 85 -0.56 -13.27 1.78
C GLN A 85 -0.80 -14.28 0.66
N PRO A 86 0.18 -14.47 -0.22
CA PRO A 86 0.05 -15.49 -1.28
C PRO A 86 0.02 -16.89 -0.72
#